data_4acc3c064c83330222d1319c29f193d9
#
_entry.id   4acc3c064c83330222d1319c29f193d9
#
_cell.length_a   1.000
_cell.length_b   1.000
_cell.length_c   1.000
_cell.angle_alpha   90.00
_cell.angle_beta   90.00
_cell.angle_gamma   90.00
#
_symmetry.space_group_name_H-M   'P 1'
#
loop_
_entity.id
_entity.type
_entity.pdbx_description
1 polymer ?
#
loop_
_entity_poly.entity_id
_entity_poly.type
_entity_poly.pdbx_seq_one_letter_code
_entity_poly.pdbx_strand_id
1 'polypeptide(L)'
;KSYRAIWRWHFYMGLLIAPVLLLLAITGALYLYDSEIERAWYGATMNVAPGERPAPIADQESAVRRVFPGVRLASVVLPHDRTHVAAWVVVDPRGMRRTVLVDPWTARVTGSIPEHRRLMHVISDLHGELLLGRPGDWFVELTASGALIMTLTGLWLWWPARWRLRGVL
;
A
#
# COMPACT_ATOMS: atom_id res chain seq x y z
N LYS A 1 -39.86 -18.74 -0.09
CA LYS A 1 -39.08 -18.88 -1.35
C LYS A 1 -37.92 -17.87 -1.39
N SER A 2 -38.11 -16.63 -0.99
CA SER A 2 -37.11 -15.56 -1.04
C SER A 2 -35.86 -15.85 -0.16
N TYR A 3 -36.04 -16.40 1.05
CA TYR A 3 -34.92 -16.73 1.94
C TYR A 3 -33.94 -17.71 1.30
N ARG A 4 -34.43 -18.81 0.70
CA ARG A 4 -33.56 -19.80 0.05
C ARG A 4 -32.84 -19.24 -1.16
N ALA A 5 -33.48 -18.33 -1.92
CA ALA A 5 -32.85 -17.69 -3.05
C ALA A 5 -31.72 -16.77 -2.60
N ILE A 6 -31.97 -15.89 -1.62
CA ILE A 6 -30.95 -14.98 -1.07
C ILE A 6 -29.81 -15.78 -0.43
N TRP A 7 -30.11 -16.85 0.32
CA TRP A 7 -29.07 -17.71 0.91
C TRP A 7 -28.16 -18.33 -0.16
N ARG A 8 -28.74 -18.86 -1.25
CA ARG A 8 -27.96 -19.44 -2.36
C ARG A 8 -27.08 -18.40 -3.03
N TRP A 9 -27.61 -17.23 -3.36
CA TRP A 9 -26.85 -16.14 -3.96
C TRP A 9 -25.74 -15.67 -3.02
N HIS A 10 -26.05 -15.45 -1.76
CA HIS A 10 -25.06 -15.08 -0.75
C HIS A 10 -23.92 -16.12 -0.67
N PHE A 11 -24.24 -17.40 -0.64
CA PHE A 11 -23.25 -18.46 -0.59
C PHE A 11 -22.33 -18.49 -1.81
N TYR A 12 -22.87 -18.48 -3.02
CA TYR A 12 -22.06 -18.53 -4.24
C TYR A 12 -21.26 -17.28 -4.46
N MET A 13 -21.84 -16.10 -4.23
CA MET A 13 -21.12 -14.84 -4.32
C MET A 13 -20.04 -14.74 -3.24
N GLY A 14 -20.33 -15.23 -2.03
CA GLY A 14 -19.34 -15.29 -0.97
C GLY A 14 -18.15 -16.18 -1.33
N LEU A 15 -18.41 -17.36 -1.88
CA LEU A 15 -17.35 -18.27 -2.33
C LEU A 15 -16.45 -17.63 -3.42
N LEU A 16 -17.04 -16.85 -4.32
CA LEU A 16 -16.31 -16.15 -5.37
C LEU A 16 -15.50 -14.97 -4.85
N ILE A 17 -16.07 -14.17 -3.94
CA ILE A 17 -15.50 -12.92 -3.45
C ILE A 17 -14.52 -13.15 -2.29
N ALA A 18 -14.76 -14.15 -1.43
CA ALA A 18 -13.99 -14.36 -0.21
C ALA A 18 -12.46 -14.51 -0.43
N PRO A 19 -11.95 -15.22 -1.45
CA PRO A 19 -10.52 -15.31 -1.68
C PRO A 19 -9.87 -13.94 -1.96
N VAL A 20 -10.55 -13.10 -2.73
CA VAL A 20 -10.05 -11.75 -3.07
C VAL A 20 -10.13 -10.86 -1.84
N LEU A 21 -11.23 -10.89 -1.09
CA LEU A 21 -11.36 -10.13 0.17
C LEU A 21 -10.30 -10.53 1.19
N LEU A 22 -9.99 -11.82 1.29
CA LEU A 22 -8.93 -12.30 2.18
C LEU A 22 -7.56 -11.74 1.76
N LEU A 23 -7.27 -11.77 0.45
CA LEU A 23 -6.04 -11.18 -0.08
C LEU A 23 -5.98 -9.68 0.21
N LEU A 24 -7.06 -8.94 -0.04
CA LEU A 24 -7.14 -7.50 0.25
C LEU A 24 -7.01 -7.22 1.75
N ALA A 25 -7.61 -8.03 2.61
CA ALA A 25 -7.48 -7.88 4.06
C ALA A 25 -6.02 -8.10 4.54
N ILE A 26 -5.33 -9.11 4.01
CA ILE A 26 -3.93 -9.39 4.33
C ILE A 26 -3.04 -8.25 3.85
N THR A 27 -3.16 -7.83 2.59
CA THR A 27 -2.34 -6.76 2.02
C THR A 27 -2.60 -5.42 2.68
N GLY A 28 -3.87 -5.11 3.02
CA GLY A 28 -4.22 -3.93 3.80
C GLY A 28 -3.66 -3.96 5.22
N ALA A 29 -3.67 -5.13 5.89
CA ALA A 29 -3.05 -5.29 7.20
C ALA A 29 -1.53 -5.09 7.14
N LEU A 30 -0.85 -5.60 6.10
CA LEU A 30 0.58 -5.37 5.90
C LEU A 30 0.89 -3.88 5.71
N TYR A 31 0.00 -3.13 5.09
CA TYR A 31 0.16 -1.69 4.88
C TYR A 31 0.15 -0.88 6.19
N LEU A 32 -0.48 -1.39 7.26
CA LEU A 32 -0.44 -0.75 8.59
C LEU A 32 0.96 -0.80 9.22
N TYR A 33 1.81 -1.72 8.77
CA TYR A 33 3.17 -1.93 9.28
C TYR A 33 4.23 -1.63 8.22
N ASP A 34 3.92 -0.71 7.29
CA ASP A 34 4.80 -0.40 6.15
C ASP A 34 6.21 -0.01 6.58
N SER A 35 6.31 0.89 7.56
CA SER A 35 7.60 1.40 8.07
C SER A 35 8.42 0.33 8.77
N GLU A 36 7.79 -0.58 9.53
CA GLU A 36 8.43 -1.69 10.21
C GLU A 36 8.92 -2.75 9.22
N ILE A 37 8.09 -3.07 8.24
CA ILE A 37 8.40 -4.04 7.18
C ILE A 37 9.54 -3.51 6.30
N GLU A 38 9.47 -2.25 5.86
CA GLU A 38 10.55 -1.64 5.07
C GLU A 38 11.86 -1.55 5.85
N ARG A 39 11.79 -1.23 7.12
CA ARG A 39 12.95 -1.21 8.02
C ARG A 39 13.58 -2.59 8.19
N ALA A 40 12.76 -3.62 8.34
CA ALA A 40 13.25 -4.99 8.44
C ALA A 40 13.87 -5.48 7.13
N TRP A 41 13.29 -5.09 5.99
CA TRP A 41 13.71 -5.54 4.66
C TRP A 41 14.92 -4.79 4.12
N TYR A 42 14.95 -3.48 4.32
CA TYR A 42 16.00 -2.59 3.79
C TYR A 42 16.94 -2.05 4.87
N GLY A 43 16.87 -2.56 6.10
CA GLY A 43 17.53 -1.99 7.27
C GLY A 43 19.03 -1.70 7.08
N ALA A 44 19.75 -2.55 6.36
CA ALA A 44 21.17 -2.34 6.06
C ALA A 44 21.44 -1.07 5.20
N THR A 45 20.47 -0.66 4.37
CA THR A 45 20.59 0.52 3.49
C THR A 45 19.88 1.74 4.05
N MET A 46 18.93 1.55 4.96
CA MET A 46 18.13 2.62 5.56
C MET A 46 18.68 3.14 6.90
N ASN A 47 19.53 2.36 7.58
CA ASN A 47 20.10 2.77 8.84
C ASN A 47 21.43 3.50 8.65
N VAL A 48 21.57 4.62 9.36
CA VAL A 48 22.78 5.46 9.38
C VAL A 48 23.18 5.78 10.80
N ALA A 49 24.46 6.05 11.00
CA ALA A 49 24.96 6.52 12.29
C ALA A 49 24.56 7.99 12.49
N PRO A 50 23.96 8.36 13.64
CA PRO A 50 23.61 9.75 13.91
C PRO A 50 24.83 10.66 13.95
N GLY A 51 24.78 11.77 13.23
CA GLY A 51 25.76 12.85 13.32
C GLY A 51 25.33 13.96 14.30
N GLU A 52 26.18 14.95 14.51
CA GLU A 52 25.86 16.08 15.39
C GLU A 52 24.79 16.99 14.78
N ARG A 53 24.93 17.36 13.50
CA ARG A 53 24.01 18.22 12.74
C ARG A 53 23.69 17.60 11.41
N PRO A 54 22.41 17.67 10.98
CA PRO A 54 22.05 17.25 9.62
C PRO A 54 22.71 18.15 8.57
N ALA A 55 23.16 17.53 7.50
CA ALA A 55 23.63 18.26 6.33
C ALA A 55 22.47 19.09 5.71
N PRO A 56 22.75 20.30 5.20
CA PRO A 56 21.75 21.10 4.52
C PRO A 56 21.01 20.31 3.43
N ILE A 57 19.72 20.57 3.25
CA ILE A 57 18.91 19.90 2.22
C ILE A 57 19.50 20.13 0.82
N ALA A 58 20.07 21.32 0.57
CA ALA A 58 20.75 21.64 -0.69
C ALA A 58 21.96 20.72 -0.98
N ASP A 59 22.70 20.31 0.06
CA ASP A 59 23.83 19.41 -0.09
C ASP A 59 23.36 17.98 -0.40
N GLN A 60 22.29 17.54 0.27
CA GLN A 60 21.65 16.26 -0.02
C GLN A 60 21.08 16.22 -1.44
N GLU A 61 20.38 17.29 -1.87
CA GLU A 61 19.92 17.44 -3.25
C GLU A 61 21.07 17.36 -4.25
N SER A 62 22.15 18.11 -3.99
CA SER A 62 23.35 18.11 -4.83
C SER A 62 23.98 16.72 -4.95
N ALA A 63 23.98 15.94 -3.86
CA ALA A 63 24.45 14.56 -3.87
C ALA A 63 23.56 13.67 -4.74
N VAL A 64 22.25 13.81 -4.64
CA VAL A 64 21.30 13.06 -5.50
C VAL A 64 21.53 13.40 -6.98
N ARG A 65 21.65 14.69 -7.34
CA ARG A 65 21.87 15.12 -8.72
C ARG A 65 23.21 14.68 -9.29
N ARG A 66 24.26 14.57 -8.45
CA ARG A 66 25.57 14.04 -8.88
C ARG A 66 25.51 12.55 -9.24
N VAL A 67 24.77 11.76 -8.46
CA VAL A 67 24.66 10.31 -8.68
C VAL A 67 23.64 10.00 -9.79
N PHE A 68 22.59 10.81 -9.91
CA PHE A 68 21.54 10.68 -10.91
C PHE A 68 21.38 11.96 -11.72
N PRO A 69 22.24 12.23 -12.71
CA PRO A 69 22.15 13.44 -13.52
C PRO A 69 20.88 13.46 -14.36
N GLY A 70 20.30 14.64 -14.51
CA GLY A 70 19.11 14.85 -15.34
C GLY A 70 17.77 14.42 -14.72
N VAL A 71 17.75 13.94 -13.48
CA VAL A 71 16.50 13.58 -12.80
C VAL A 71 15.75 14.82 -12.33
N ARG A 72 14.41 14.72 -12.33
CA ARG A 72 13.52 15.68 -11.69
C ARG A 72 13.24 15.19 -10.27
N LEU A 73 13.45 16.05 -9.28
CA LEU A 73 13.09 15.77 -7.90
C LEU A 73 11.57 15.91 -7.75
N ALA A 74 10.90 14.89 -7.21
CA ALA A 74 9.45 14.90 -7.00
C ALA A 74 9.10 15.23 -5.55
N SER A 75 9.76 14.59 -4.60
CA SER A 75 9.55 14.83 -3.16
C SER A 75 10.74 14.35 -2.35
N VAL A 76 10.81 14.80 -1.10
CA VAL A 76 11.71 14.28 -0.08
C VAL A 76 10.91 13.94 1.18
N VAL A 77 11.16 12.77 1.73
CA VAL A 77 10.66 12.35 3.03
C VAL A 77 11.84 12.35 4.00
N LEU A 78 11.77 13.22 4.99
CA LEU A 78 12.79 13.30 6.03
C LEU A 78 12.58 12.19 7.06
N PRO A 79 13.63 11.64 7.66
CA PRO A 79 13.50 10.58 8.65
C PRO A 79 12.81 11.09 9.92
N HIS A 80 11.97 10.24 10.50
CA HIS A 80 11.32 10.51 11.78
C HIS A 80 12.27 10.40 12.97
N ASP A 81 13.37 9.66 12.83
CA ASP A 81 14.38 9.48 13.86
C ASP A 81 15.80 9.71 13.30
N ARG A 82 16.76 9.76 14.22
CA ARG A 82 18.16 10.12 13.90
C ARG A 82 18.95 8.99 13.24
N THR A 83 18.39 7.78 13.17
CA THR A 83 19.10 6.59 12.69
C THR A 83 18.70 6.19 11.27
N HIS A 84 17.81 6.97 10.64
CA HIS A 84 17.28 6.65 9.31
C HIS A 84 17.75 7.64 8.25
N VAL A 85 17.77 7.14 7.01
CA VAL A 85 18.05 7.93 5.80
C VAL A 85 16.90 8.85 5.43
N ALA A 86 17.20 9.93 4.71
CA ALA A 86 16.21 10.68 3.97
C ALA A 86 15.89 9.97 2.64
N ALA A 87 14.61 9.90 2.28
CA ALA A 87 14.14 9.25 1.05
C ALA A 87 13.78 10.32 -0.01
N TRP A 88 14.57 10.39 -1.08
CA TRP A 88 14.38 11.33 -2.19
C TRP A 88 13.71 10.63 -3.35
N VAL A 89 12.48 10.99 -3.66
CA VAL A 89 11.79 10.47 -4.85
C VAL A 89 12.19 11.28 -6.07
N VAL A 90 12.80 10.61 -7.03
CA VAL A 90 13.25 11.20 -8.28
C VAL A 90 12.56 10.56 -9.48
N VAL A 91 12.43 11.31 -10.55
CA VAL A 91 11.89 10.84 -11.83
C VAL A 91 12.96 11.03 -12.88
N ASP A 92 13.34 9.96 -13.55
CA ASP A 92 14.32 10.00 -14.62
C ASP A 92 13.72 10.61 -15.92
N PRO A 93 14.56 10.91 -16.94
CA PRO A 93 14.07 11.46 -18.22
C PRO A 93 13.11 10.54 -18.98
N ARG A 94 13.05 9.24 -18.63
CA ARG A 94 12.11 8.27 -19.20
C ARG A 94 10.80 8.17 -18.43
N GLY A 95 10.63 9.00 -17.37
CA GLY A 95 9.45 8.98 -16.50
C GLY A 95 9.46 7.91 -15.40
N MET A 96 10.54 7.15 -15.26
CA MET A 96 10.66 6.11 -14.24
C MET A 96 10.92 6.75 -12.88
N ARG A 97 10.13 6.35 -11.88
CA ARG A 97 10.29 6.79 -10.48
C ARG A 97 11.29 5.90 -9.74
N ARG A 98 12.07 6.52 -8.87
CA ARG A 98 13.06 5.87 -8.02
C ARG A 98 13.14 6.60 -6.69
N THR A 99 13.25 5.85 -5.60
CA THR A 99 13.61 6.39 -4.29
C THR A 99 15.12 6.30 -4.10
N VAL A 100 15.77 7.43 -3.88
CA VAL A 100 17.20 7.55 -3.57
C VAL A 100 17.33 7.77 -2.07
N LEU A 101 18.09 6.91 -1.40
CA LEU A 101 18.33 6.96 0.04
C LEU A 101 19.59 7.77 0.31
N VAL A 102 19.46 8.80 1.14
CA VAL A 102 20.53 9.74 1.46
C VAL A 102 20.74 9.79 2.97
N ASP A 103 21.96 9.60 3.40
CA ASP A 103 22.35 9.84 4.79
C ASP A 103 22.19 11.34 5.12
N PRO A 104 21.27 11.72 6.03
CA PRO A 104 21.00 13.13 6.31
C PRO A 104 22.13 13.83 7.05
N TRP A 105 23.11 13.12 7.60
CA TRP A 105 24.21 13.68 8.36
C TRP A 105 25.41 14.02 7.48
N THR A 106 25.65 13.19 6.47
CA THR A 106 26.82 13.30 5.59
C THR A 106 26.47 13.72 4.17
N ALA A 107 25.19 13.86 3.83
CA ALA A 107 24.69 14.05 2.48
C ALA A 107 25.17 12.99 1.48
N ARG A 108 25.45 11.77 1.94
CA ARG A 108 25.91 10.67 1.10
C ARG A 108 24.74 9.82 0.64
N VAL A 109 24.69 9.49 -0.66
CA VAL A 109 23.75 8.49 -1.18
C VAL A 109 24.17 7.11 -0.68
N THR A 110 23.31 6.44 0.09
CA THR A 110 23.51 5.10 0.65
C THR A 110 22.97 4.00 -0.25
N GLY A 111 21.96 4.33 -1.07
CA GLY A 111 21.35 3.37 -1.98
C GLY A 111 20.25 3.99 -2.85
N SER A 112 19.68 3.17 -3.71
CA SER A 112 18.49 3.57 -4.46
C SER A 112 17.63 2.37 -4.80
N ILE A 113 16.31 2.56 -4.76
CA ILE A 113 15.31 1.53 -5.01
C ILE A 113 14.38 2.02 -6.12
N PRO A 114 14.28 1.32 -7.27
CA PRO A 114 13.24 1.60 -8.24
C PRO A 114 11.86 1.44 -7.61
N GLU A 115 10.95 2.39 -7.82
CA GLU A 115 9.64 2.41 -7.15
C GLU A 115 8.86 1.12 -7.37
N HIS A 116 8.82 0.61 -8.61
CA HIS A 116 8.15 -0.64 -8.96
C HIS A 116 8.73 -1.91 -8.31
N ARG A 117 9.91 -1.82 -7.66
CA ARG A 117 10.56 -2.91 -6.92
C ARG A 117 10.53 -2.70 -5.41
N ARG A 118 9.98 -1.58 -4.96
CA ARG A 118 9.81 -1.31 -3.54
C ARG A 118 8.77 -2.26 -2.98
N LEU A 119 9.08 -2.97 -1.91
CA LEU A 119 8.20 -4.02 -1.37
C LEU A 119 6.79 -3.50 -1.10
N MET A 120 6.69 -2.35 -0.44
CA MET A 120 5.38 -1.76 -0.12
C MET A 120 4.63 -1.26 -1.34
N HIS A 121 5.33 -0.86 -2.41
CA HIS A 121 4.69 -0.52 -3.68
C HIS A 121 4.05 -1.76 -4.33
N VAL A 122 4.77 -2.88 -4.35
CA VAL A 122 4.23 -4.16 -4.85
C VAL A 122 3.02 -4.62 -4.04
N ILE A 123 3.07 -4.46 -2.71
CA ILE A 123 1.92 -4.77 -1.82
C ILE A 123 0.74 -3.84 -2.12
N SER A 124 1.01 -2.55 -2.35
CA SER A 124 -0.01 -1.57 -2.75
C SER A 124 -0.65 -1.91 -4.08
N ASP A 125 0.15 -2.25 -5.11
CA ASP A 125 -0.35 -2.66 -6.42
C ASP A 125 -1.15 -3.97 -6.33
N LEU A 126 -0.72 -4.89 -5.48
CA LEU A 126 -1.47 -6.12 -5.22
C LEU A 126 -2.82 -5.82 -4.54
N HIS A 127 -2.84 -4.88 -3.59
CA HIS A 127 -4.06 -4.47 -2.90
C HIS A 127 -5.03 -3.69 -3.80
N GLY A 128 -4.52 -2.77 -4.63
CA GLY A 128 -5.34 -1.89 -5.45
C GLY A 128 -5.75 -2.49 -6.79
N GLU A 129 -4.88 -3.25 -7.42
CA GLU A 129 -5.06 -3.68 -8.81
C GLU A 129 -4.63 -5.15 -9.07
N LEU A 130 -4.41 -5.93 -8.01
CA LEU A 130 -4.05 -7.36 -8.09
C LEU A 130 -2.83 -7.63 -8.99
N LEU A 131 -1.93 -6.66 -9.16
CA LEU A 131 -0.81 -6.66 -10.11
C LEU A 131 -1.23 -6.81 -11.59
N LEU A 132 -2.50 -6.60 -11.93
CA LEU A 132 -3.07 -6.73 -13.27
C LEU A 132 -3.29 -5.38 -13.96
N GLY A 133 -2.96 -4.26 -13.29
CA GLY A 133 -3.25 -2.91 -13.78
C GLY A 133 -4.76 -2.64 -13.88
N ARG A 134 -5.18 -1.85 -14.86
CA ARG A 134 -6.60 -1.44 -15.01
C ARG A 134 -7.66 -2.56 -14.91
N PRO A 135 -7.47 -3.76 -15.50
CA PRO A 135 -8.40 -4.86 -15.27
C PRO A 135 -8.50 -5.29 -13.81
N GLY A 136 -7.38 -5.30 -13.09
CA GLY A 136 -7.35 -5.63 -11.67
C GLY A 136 -8.05 -4.59 -10.81
N ASP A 137 -7.86 -3.32 -11.10
CA ASP A 137 -8.54 -2.19 -10.46
C ASP A 137 -10.07 -2.36 -10.54
N TRP A 138 -10.63 -2.59 -11.73
CA TRP A 138 -12.06 -2.89 -11.88
C TRP A 138 -12.52 -4.12 -11.10
N PHE A 139 -11.65 -5.14 -11.02
CA PHE A 139 -11.98 -6.36 -10.29
C PHE A 139 -12.02 -6.12 -8.77
N VAL A 140 -11.11 -5.29 -8.25
CA VAL A 140 -11.10 -4.87 -6.84
C VAL A 140 -12.33 -4.02 -6.53
N GLU A 141 -12.69 -3.06 -7.38
CA GLU A 141 -13.89 -2.24 -7.22
C GLU A 141 -15.17 -3.08 -7.22
N LEU A 142 -15.27 -4.05 -8.15
CA LEU A 142 -16.39 -4.98 -8.20
C LEU A 142 -16.46 -5.85 -6.93
N THR A 143 -15.30 -6.30 -6.45
CA THR A 143 -15.20 -7.09 -5.21
C THR A 143 -15.63 -6.26 -4.00
N ALA A 144 -15.20 -5.01 -3.89
CA ALA A 144 -15.60 -4.11 -2.80
C ALA A 144 -17.10 -3.82 -2.82
N SER A 145 -17.68 -3.59 -4.02
CA SER A 145 -19.12 -3.42 -4.20
C SER A 145 -19.89 -4.69 -3.82
N GLY A 146 -19.37 -5.84 -4.24
CA GLY A 146 -19.91 -7.14 -3.87
C GLY A 146 -19.86 -7.40 -2.37
N ALA A 147 -18.77 -7.02 -1.69
CA ALA A 147 -18.63 -7.13 -0.23
C ALA A 147 -19.72 -6.33 0.52
N LEU A 148 -20.06 -5.14 0.03
CA LEU A 148 -21.18 -4.36 0.60
C LEU A 148 -22.51 -5.12 0.48
N ILE A 149 -22.82 -5.67 -0.69
CA ILE A 149 -24.03 -6.47 -0.91
C ILE A 149 -24.02 -7.72 -0.03
N MET A 150 -22.87 -8.37 0.09
CA MET A 150 -22.68 -9.53 0.95
C MET A 150 -22.93 -9.19 2.42
N THR A 151 -22.44 -8.05 2.90
CA THR A 151 -22.69 -7.57 4.27
C THR A 151 -24.19 -7.37 4.51
N LEU A 152 -24.88 -6.68 3.61
CA LEU A 152 -26.31 -6.42 3.72
C LEU A 152 -27.15 -7.72 3.68
N THR A 153 -26.84 -8.61 2.75
CA THR A 153 -27.52 -9.90 2.63
C THR A 153 -27.21 -10.83 3.80
N GLY A 154 -25.97 -10.81 4.29
CA GLY A 154 -25.55 -11.56 5.47
C GLY A 154 -26.27 -11.10 6.73
N LEU A 155 -26.37 -9.78 6.96
CA LEU A 155 -27.15 -9.20 8.06
C LEU A 155 -28.62 -9.61 7.95
N TRP A 156 -29.19 -9.54 6.74
CA TRP A 156 -30.57 -9.94 6.51
C TRP A 156 -30.80 -11.43 6.79
N LEU A 157 -29.88 -12.32 6.40
CA LEU A 157 -29.94 -13.77 6.66
C LEU A 157 -29.75 -14.10 8.15
N TRP A 158 -28.87 -13.34 8.82
CA TRP A 158 -28.59 -13.50 10.25
C TRP A 158 -29.73 -13.01 11.14
N TRP A 159 -30.53 -12.03 10.67
CA TRP A 159 -31.61 -11.43 11.45
C TRP A 159 -32.67 -12.49 11.82
N PRO A 160 -32.99 -12.69 13.11
CA PRO A 160 -33.91 -13.75 13.53
C PRO A 160 -35.30 -13.62 12.90
N ALA A 161 -35.78 -14.71 12.30
CA ALA A 161 -37.09 -14.72 11.60
C ALA A 161 -38.28 -14.31 12.49
N ARG A 162 -38.19 -14.57 13.80
CA ARG A 162 -39.21 -14.19 14.80
C ARG A 162 -39.37 -12.65 14.96
N TRP A 163 -38.41 -11.86 14.56
CA TRP A 163 -38.50 -10.40 14.60
C TRP A 163 -39.08 -9.81 13.31
N ARG A 164 -39.09 -10.58 12.22
CA ARG A 164 -39.58 -10.15 10.90
C ARG A 164 -41.10 -10.11 10.81
N LEU A 165 -41.83 -10.80 11.69
CA LEU A 165 -43.28 -10.98 11.59
C LEU A 165 -44.08 -10.18 12.61
N ARG A 166 -43.47 -9.43 13.53
CA ARG A 166 -44.18 -8.69 14.56
C ARG A 166 -44.42 -7.21 14.23
N GLY A 167 -44.11 -6.76 13.05
CA GLY A 167 -44.20 -5.32 12.71
C GLY A 167 -44.95 -4.98 11.41
N VAL A 168 -45.56 -5.96 10.73
CA VAL A 168 -46.30 -5.68 9.47
C VAL A 168 -47.54 -6.58 9.42
N LEU A 169 -48.52 -6.21 10.19
CA LEU A 169 -49.99 -6.35 9.96
C LEU A 169 -50.69 -5.37 10.86
#